data_3d85847d794d9a3ff3a59651f0ba5098
#
_entry.id   3d85847d794d9a3ff3a59651f0ba5098
#
_cell.length_a   1.000
_cell.length_b   1.000
_cell.length_c   1.000
_cell.angle_alpha   90.00
_cell.angle_beta   90.00
_cell.angle_gamma   90.00
#
_symmetry.space_group_name_H-M   'P 1'
#
loop_
_entity.id
_entity.type
_entity.pdbx_description
1 polymer ?
#
loop_
_entity_poly.entity_id
_entity_poly.type
_entity_poly.pdbx_seq_one_letter_code
_entity_poly.pdbx_strand_id
1 'polypeptide(L)'
;LHPYTDDLVIVTKIGARRGSDASWLPAFSAEELEKAVHDNLTNLGLDVIDVVNLRLMFGVHGPAEGSLEAPLTALAELQRKGLVRHIGLSNVTPTQLAEGRRIAEIVCVQNMYNLAHRDDDTLIDDLARDGIAYVPFFPLGGFSPLQSSTPSDVAARLGATPMQVALAWRRKRSANILLLPGTSSVTHLHEHP
;
A
#
# COMPACT_ATOMS: atom_id res chain seq x y z
N LEU A 1 11.54 -11.72 12.29
CA LEU A 1 12.22 -11.81 11.00
C LEU A 1 13.68 -11.34 11.03
N HIS A 2 14.08 -10.53 12.04
CA HIS A 2 15.46 -10.09 12.17
C HIS A 2 16.38 -11.25 12.62
N PRO A 3 17.62 -11.40 12.06
CA PRO A 3 18.18 -10.62 10.95
C PRO A 3 17.46 -10.86 9.63
N TYR A 4 17.32 -9.80 8.83
CA TYR A 4 16.69 -9.87 7.52
C TYR A 4 17.62 -10.49 6.48
N THR A 5 17.07 -11.24 5.54
CA THR A 5 17.83 -11.77 4.40
C THR A 5 18.01 -10.69 3.34
N ASP A 6 19.08 -10.78 2.54
CA ASP A 6 19.44 -9.77 1.53
C ASP A 6 18.40 -9.62 0.40
N ASP A 7 17.56 -10.63 0.19
CA ASP A 7 16.50 -10.66 -0.82
C ASP A 7 15.15 -10.14 -0.31
N LEU A 8 15.05 -9.79 0.98
CA LEU A 8 13.82 -9.26 1.58
C LEU A 8 13.73 -7.75 1.37
N VAL A 9 12.66 -7.31 0.71
CA VAL A 9 12.33 -5.88 0.58
C VAL A 9 11.37 -5.47 1.69
N ILE A 10 11.79 -4.50 2.51
CA ILE A 10 10.98 -3.99 3.62
C ILE A 10 10.27 -2.71 3.20
N VAL A 11 8.94 -2.75 3.27
CA VAL A 11 8.08 -1.63 2.91
C VAL A 11 7.36 -1.09 4.14
N THR A 12 7.53 0.20 4.43
CA THR A 12 6.83 0.88 5.51
C THR A 12 5.91 1.97 4.98
N LYS A 13 5.19 2.63 5.90
CA LYS A 13 4.24 3.69 5.55
C LYS A 13 4.30 4.83 6.56
N ILE A 14 4.36 6.06 6.07
CA ILE A 14 4.33 7.29 6.87
C ILE A 14 3.26 8.24 6.34
N GLY A 15 3.09 9.41 6.95
CA GLY A 15 2.11 10.42 6.56
C GLY A 15 0.80 10.35 7.36
N ALA A 16 0.69 9.38 8.26
CA ALA A 16 -0.44 9.26 9.17
C ALA A 16 0.04 8.84 10.57
N ARG A 17 -0.62 9.32 11.60
CA ARG A 17 -0.39 8.94 13.00
C ARG A 17 -1.69 8.57 13.71
N ARG A 18 -1.58 7.84 14.81
CA ARG A 18 -2.72 7.55 15.67
C ARG A 18 -3.00 8.71 16.64
N GLY A 19 -4.25 9.12 16.70
CA GLY A 19 -4.74 9.99 17.78
C GLY A 19 -4.90 9.23 19.10
N SER A 20 -5.14 9.96 20.19
CA SER A 20 -5.40 9.37 21.51
C SER A 20 -6.66 8.50 21.56
N ASP A 21 -7.61 8.75 20.68
CA ASP A 21 -8.85 8.01 20.46
C ASP A 21 -8.70 6.87 19.42
N ALA A 22 -7.47 6.55 19.05
CA ALA A 22 -7.12 5.60 17.99
C ALA A 22 -7.58 6.01 16.57
N SER A 23 -8.03 7.24 16.36
CA SER A 23 -8.31 7.78 15.03
C SER A 23 -7.03 7.91 14.19
N TRP A 24 -7.20 8.00 12.88
CA TRP A 24 -6.09 8.32 11.98
C TRP A 24 -6.06 9.84 11.75
N LEU A 25 -4.91 10.44 11.99
CA LEU A 25 -4.65 11.86 11.78
C LEU A 25 -3.55 12.04 10.74
N PRO A 26 -3.62 13.09 9.88
CA PRO A 26 -2.52 13.42 8.99
C PRO A 26 -1.25 13.78 9.79
N ALA A 27 -0.09 13.47 9.21
CA ALA A 27 1.23 13.79 9.75
C ALA A 27 2.14 14.14 8.56
N PHE A 28 2.02 15.38 8.06
CA PHE A 28 2.60 15.83 6.79
C PHE A 28 3.70 16.86 6.94
N SER A 29 3.95 17.39 8.16
CA SER A 29 5.07 18.31 8.33
C SER A 29 6.40 17.59 8.11
N ALA A 30 7.43 18.33 7.69
CA ALA A 30 8.75 17.76 7.46
C ALA A 30 9.27 17.07 8.73
N GLU A 31 9.06 17.66 9.90
CA GLU A 31 9.46 17.11 11.21
C GLU A 31 8.72 15.82 11.54
N GLU A 32 7.40 15.75 11.27
CA GLU A 32 6.61 14.54 11.50
C GLU A 32 7.07 13.40 10.58
N LEU A 33 7.35 13.68 9.31
CA LEU A 33 7.83 12.69 8.34
C LEU A 33 9.26 12.21 8.69
N GLU A 34 10.18 13.12 9.04
CA GLU A 34 11.52 12.77 9.46
C GLU A 34 11.50 11.90 10.72
N LYS A 35 10.71 12.31 11.73
CA LYS A 35 10.51 11.49 12.93
C LYS A 35 9.96 10.10 12.60
N ALA A 36 8.95 10.01 11.74
CA ALA A 36 8.36 8.73 11.36
C ALA A 36 9.34 7.81 10.64
N VAL A 37 10.23 8.34 9.79
CA VAL A 37 11.30 7.55 9.16
C VAL A 37 12.29 7.05 10.21
N HIS A 38 12.75 7.90 11.14
CA HIS A 38 13.66 7.49 12.21
C HIS A 38 13.04 6.48 13.16
N ASP A 39 11.77 6.64 13.52
CA ASP A 39 11.03 5.65 14.33
C ASP A 39 11.00 4.27 13.62
N ASN A 40 10.76 4.24 12.29
CA ASN A 40 10.79 3.00 11.51
C ASN A 40 12.18 2.38 11.46
N LEU A 41 13.23 3.17 11.20
CA LEU A 41 14.62 2.69 11.20
C LEU A 41 14.97 2.05 12.54
N THR A 42 14.66 2.72 13.64
CA THR A 42 14.92 2.23 15.01
C THR A 42 14.13 0.96 15.30
N ASN A 43 12.82 0.92 15.01
CA ASN A 43 11.97 -0.21 15.33
C ASN A 43 12.29 -1.45 14.49
N LEU A 44 12.80 -1.26 13.28
CA LEU A 44 13.17 -2.34 12.36
C LEU A 44 14.64 -2.74 12.50
N GLY A 45 15.47 -1.95 13.20
CA GLY A 45 16.91 -2.19 13.29
C GLY A 45 17.61 -2.03 11.95
N LEU A 46 17.22 -1.02 11.16
CA LEU A 46 17.75 -0.75 9.83
C LEU A 46 18.46 0.61 9.79
N ASP A 47 19.50 0.72 8.98
CA ASP A 47 20.14 1.99 8.65
C ASP A 47 19.43 2.70 7.49
N VAL A 48 18.80 1.95 6.59
CA VAL A 48 18.06 2.44 5.40
C VAL A 48 16.81 1.60 5.20
N ILE A 49 15.67 2.23 4.91
CA ILE A 49 14.43 1.55 4.56
C ILE A 49 14.36 1.37 3.05
N ASP A 50 14.03 0.18 2.57
CA ASP A 50 13.97 -0.09 1.12
C ASP A 50 12.87 0.71 0.43
N VAL A 51 11.64 0.69 0.96
CA VAL A 51 10.52 1.45 0.38
C VAL A 51 9.71 2.11 1.48
N VAL A 52 9.45 3.40 1.33
CA VAL A 52 8.52 4.15 2.19
C VAL A 52 7.34 4.66 1.37
N ASN A 53 6.14 4.23 1.71
CA ASN A 53 4.91 4.76 1.15
C ASN A 53 4.47 6.03 1.89
N LEU A 54 4.36 7.15 1.18
CA LEU A 54 3.69 8.34 1.69
C LEU A 54 2.17 8.11 1.59
N ARG A 55 1.50 7.96 2.74
CA ARG A 55 0.05 7.82 2.81
C ARG A 55 -0.59 9.19 2.89
N LEU A 56 -1.40 9.54 1.89
CA LEU A 56 -2.20 10.76 1.91
C LEU A 56 -3.44 10.58 2.79
N MET A 57 -3.69 11.55 3.65
CA MET A 57 -4.78 11.60 4.61
C MET A 57 -5.71 12.79 4.35
N PHE A 58 -5.86 13.20 3.08
CA PHE A 58 -6.87 14.19 2.69
C PHE A 58 -8.28 13.61 2.79
N GLY A 59 -8.42 12.29 2.60
CA GLY A 59 -9.63 11.53 2.85
C GLY A 59 -9.37 10.38 3.83
N VAL A 60 -10.31 10.13 4.74
CA VAL A 60 -10.20 9.05 5.72
C VAL A 60 -10.51 7.68 5.10
N HIS A 61 -11.46 7.65 4.15
CA HIS A 61 -11.99 6.41 3.58
C HIS A 61 -11.50 6.10 2.17
N GLY A 62 -10.69 6.98 1.57
CA GLY A 62 -10.16 6.79 0.22
C GLY A 62 -9.38 8.01 -0.25
N PRO A 63 -8.85 7.98 -1.47
CA PRO A 63 -8.19 9.12 -2.07
C PRO A 63 -9.10 10.36 -2.10
N ALA A 64 -8.55 11.52 -1.79
CA ALA A 64 -9.24 12.81 -1.88
C ALA A 64 -8.28 13.89 -2.35
N GLU A 65 -8.82 14.96 -2.94
CA GLU A 65 -8.03 16.05 -3.50
C GLU A 65 -7.17 16.75 -2.44
N GLY A 66 -6.02 17.22 -2.86
CA GLY A 66 -5.01 17.92 -2.05
C GLY A 66 -3.65 17.78 -2.70
N SER A 67 -2.78 18.78 -2.53
CA SER A 67 -1.42 18.71 -3.07
C SER A 67 -0.52 17.87 -2.16
N LEU A 68 0.24 16.99 -2.77
CA LEU A 68 1.26 16.20 -2.09
C LEU A 68 2.67 16.83 -2.20
N GLU A 69 2.79 18.01 -2.81
CA GLU A 69 4.09 18.64 -3.11
C GLU A 69 4.96 18.78 -1.86
N ALA A 70 4.45 19.42 -0.82
CA ALA A 70 5.22 19.67 0.39
C ALA A 70 5.64 18.37 1.13
N PRO A 71 4.72 17.44 1.46
CA PRO A 71 5.11 16.20 2.14
C PRO A 71 5.97 15.27 1.27
N LEU A 72 5.76 15.22 -0.03
CA LEU A 72 6.58 14.38 -0.89
C LEU A 72 7.98 14.98 -1.10
N THR A 73 8.11 16.29 -1.19
CA THR A 73 9.40 16.97 -1.23
C THR A 73 10.20 16.68 0.05
N ALA A 74 9.57 16.74 1.22
CA ALA A 74 10.22 16.40 2.48
C ALA A 74 10.70 14.93 2.49
N LEU A 75 9.89 13.99 2.00
CA LEU A 75 10.30 12.58 1.90
C LEU A 75 11.42 12.38 0.88
N ALA A 76 11.41 13.08 -0.25
CA ALA A 76 12.49 13.06 -1.24
C ALA A 76 13.81 13.59 -0.66
N GLU A 77 13.77 14.56 0.26
CA GLU A 77 14.95 14.99 1.02
C GLU A 77 15.53 13.86 1.89
N LEU A 78 14.67 13.10 2.59
CA LEU A 78 15.10 11.95 3.39
C LEU A 78 15.70 10.85 2.52
N GLN A 79 15.17 10.66 1.32
CA GLN A 79 15.75 9.77 0.30
C GLN A 79 17.15 10.24 -0.11
N ARG A 80 17.34 11.54 -0.38
CA ARG A 80 18.65 12.11 -0.73
C ARG A 80 19.67 12.04 0.42
N LYS A 81 19.18 12.07 1.67
CA LYS A 81 20.00 11.82 2.88
C LYS A 81 20.39 10.33 3.05
N GLY A 82 19.86 9.42 2.22
CA GLY A 82 20.16 7.99 2.25
C GLY A 82 19.38 7.19 3.30
N LEU A 83 18.34 7.76 3.91
CA LEU A 83 17.51 7.08 4.91
C LEU A 83 16.43 6.17 4.28
N VAL A 84 16.09 6.43 3.03
CA VAL A 84 15.07 5.73 2.24
C VAL A 84 15.62 5.45 0.84
N ARG A 85 15.50 4.23 0.34
CA ARG A 85 15.96 3.88 -1.02
C ARG A 85 14.94 4.27 -2.08
N HIS A 86 13.67 3.92 -1.87
CA HIS A 86 12.60 4.12 -2.84
C HIS A 86 11.35 4.70 -2.19
N ILE A 87 10.59 5.45 -2.97
CA ILE A 87 9.36 6.10 -2.54
C ILE A 87 8.17 5.45 -3.25
N GLY A 88 7.15 5.11 -2.48
CA GLY A 88 5.83 4.77 -2.96
C GLY A 88 4.78 5.77 -2.47
N LEU A 89 3.59 5.69 -3.02
CA LEU A 89 2.44 6.50 -2.63
C LEU A 89 1.30 5.62 -2.14
N SER A 90 0.50 6.11 -1.21
CA SER A 90 -0.68 5.39 -0.74
C SER A 90 -1.87 6.32 -0.58
N ASN A 91 -3.05 5.84 -0.97
CA ASN A 91 -4.30 6.59 -0.90
C ASN A 91 -4.29 7.83 -1.80
N VAL A 92 -3.91 7.64 -3.07
CA VAL A 92 -3.67 8.71 -4.05
C VAL A 92 -4.63 8.63 -5.23
N THR A 93 -4.99 9.80 -5.78
CA THR A 93 -5.67 9.92 -7.07
C THR A 93 -4.67 9.83 -8.23
N PRO A 94 -5.12 9.54 -9.47
CA PRO A 94 -4.25 9.61 -10.65
C PRO A 94 -3.59 10.99 -10.84
N THR A 95 -4.29 12.08 -10.52
CA THR A 95 -3.75 13.44 -10.58
C THR A 95 -2.60 13.63 -9.60
N GLN A 96 -2.76 13.16 -8.36
CA GLN A 96 -1.71 13.20 -7.35
C GLN A 96 -0.51 12.32 -7.70
N LEU A 97 -0.75 11.15 -8.32
CA LEU A 97 0.35 10.33 -8.83
C LEU A 97 1.14 11.08 -9.91
N ALA A 98 0.46 11.75 -10.85
CA ALA A 98 1.11 12.56 -11.88
C ALA A 98 1.89 13.75 -11.29
N GLU A 99 1.38 14.39 -10.23
CA GLU A 99 2.09 15.40 -9.45
C GLU A 99 3.34 14.81 -8.80
N GLY A 100 3.20 13.68 -8.10
CA GLY A 100 4.29 13.01 -7.39
C GLY A 100 5.44 12.59 -8.30
N ARG A 101 5.14 12.08 -9.50
CA ARG A 101 6.15 11.68 -10.49
C ARG A 101 7.00 12.83 -11.03
N ARG A 102 6.59 14.09 -10.83
CA ARG A 102 7.42 15.27 -11.15
C ARG A 102 8.41 15.59 -10.04
N ILE A 103 8.18 15.07 -8.82
CA ILE A 103 8.99 15.37 -7.62
C ILE A 103 9.99 14.24 -7.34
N ALA A 104 9.54 12.98 -7.46
CA ALA A 104 10.35 11.80 -7.17
C ALA A 104 9.99 10.64 -8.08
N GLU A 105 10.91 9.68 -8.23
CA GLU A 105 10.60 8.38 -8.81
C GLU A 105 9.68 7.60 -7.87
N ILE A 106 8.51 7.16 -8.37
CA ILE A 106 7.52 6.41 -7.61
C ILE A 106 7.58 4.95 -8.05
N VAL A 107 7.92 4.04 -7.12
CA VAL A 107 8.08 2.61 -7.42
C VAL A 107 6.82 1.77 -7.16
N CYS A 108 5.91 2.26 -6.32
CA CYS A 108 4.66 1.56 -6.08
C CYS A 108 3.52 2.50 -5.66
N VAL A 109 2.28 2.05 -5.90
CA VAL A 109 1.05 2.69 -5.42
C VAL A 109 0.27 1.70 -4.57
N GLN A 110 -0.21 2.16 -3.41
CA GLN A 110 -1.00 1.36 -2.48
C GLN A 110 -2.35 2.02 -2.22
N ASN A 111 -3.40 1.56 -2.90
CA ASN A 111 -4.78 2.03 -2.74
C ASN A 111 -5.72 0.89 -2.34
N MET A 112 -6.94 1.23 -1.97
CA MET A 112 -7.99 0.25 -1.75
C MET A 112 -8.44 -0.33 -3.11
N TYR A 113 -8.35 -1.66 -3.24
CA TYR A 113 -8.82 -2.33 -4.45
C TYR A 113 -9.19 -3.80 -4.15
N ASN A 114 -10.38 -4.19 -4.57
CA ASN A 114 -10.87 -5.54 -4.43
C ASN A 114 -12.05 -5.78 -5.40
N LEU A 115 -12.70 -6.95 -5.35
CA LEU A 115 -13.80 -7.30 -6.24
C LEU A 115 -14.99 -6.31 -6.20
N ALA A 116 -15.20 -5.63 -5.07
CA ALA A 116 -16.28 -4.65 -4.89
C ALA A 116 -15.84 -3.20 -5.13
N HIS A 117 -14.53 -2.91 -5.12
CA HIS A 117 -13.94 -1.58 -5.30
C HIS A 117 -12.92 -1.62 -6.43
N ARG A 118 -13.35 -1.23 -7.62
CA ARG A 118 -12.59 -1.34 -8.87
C ARG A 118 -12.28 0.00 -9.55
N ASP A 119 -12.35 1.08 -8.79
CA ASP A 119 -12.18 2.44 -9.33
C ASP A 119 -10.77 2.65 -9.92
N ASP A 120 -9.78 1.89 -9.46
CA ASP A 120 -8.39 1.94 -9.93
C ASP A 120 -8.08 1.03 -11.12
N ASP A 121 -9.07 0.44 -11.81
CA ASP A 121 -8.80 -0.46 -12.95
C ASP A 121 -7.89 0.21 -14.00
N THR A 122 -8.20 1.43 -14.41
CA THR A 122 -7.39 2.18 -15.38
C THR A 122 -6.01 2.52 -14.82
N LEU A 123 -5.95 2.94 -13.55
CA LEU A 123 -4.69 3.27 -12.89
C LEU A 123 -3.76 2.04 -12.83
N ILE A 124 -4.29 0.86 -12.53
CA ILE A 124 -3.50 -0.40 -12.51
C ILE A 124 -2.90 -0.70 -13.88
N ASP A 125 -3.69 -0.51 -14.96
CA ASP A 125 -3.20 -0.76 -16.33
C ASP A 125 -2.13 0.25 -16.75
N ASP A 126 -2.26 1.51 -16.33
CA ASP A 126 -1.25 2.55 -16.56
C ASP A 126 0.06 2.24 -15.80
N LEU A 127 -0.06 1.89 -14.51
CA LEU A 127 1.09 1.51 -13.69
C LEU A 127 1.80 0.26 -14.23
N ALA A 128 1.05 -0.72 -14.75
CA ALA A 128 1.62 -1.92 -15.36
C ALA A 128 2.47 -1.60 -16.60
N ARG A 129 2.01 -0.66 -17.44
CA ARG A 129 2.78 -0.19 -18.61
C ARG A 129 4.06 0.53 -18.21
N ASP A 130 4.02 1.23 -17.08
CA ASP A 130 5.14 2.01 -16.56
C ASP A 130 6.10 1.18 -15.67
N GLY A 131 5.80 -0.11 -15.44
CA GLY A 131 6.62 -0.97 -14.58
C GLY A 131 6.51 -0.66 -13.08
N ILE A 132 5.45 0.05 -12.66
CA ILE A 132 5.21 0.44 -11.27
C ILE A 132 4.32 -0.59 -10.58
N ALA A 133 4.71 -1.02 -9.39
CA ALA A 133 3.94 -2.00 -8.62
C ALA A 133 2.64 -1.39 -8.06
N TYR A 134 1.57 -2.18 -8.04
CA TYR A 134 0.33 -1.84 -7.38
C TYR A 134 0.07 -2.79 -6.21
N VAL A 135 -0.12 -2.26 -5.01
CA VAL A 135 -0.17 -3.01 -3.75
C VAL A 135 -1.52 -2.80 -3.07
N PRO A 136 -2.59 -3.51 -3.44
CA PRO A 136 -3.92 -3.26 -2.92
C PRO A 136 -4.04 -3.58 -1.44
N PHE A 137 -4.56 -2.63 -0.64
CA PHE A 137 -4.99 -2.94 0.71
C PHE A 137 -6.47 -3.35 0.75
N PHE A 138 -6.91 -3.96 1.85
CA PHE A 138 -8.23 -4.58 2.02
C PHE A 138 -8.59 -5.57 0.91
N PRO A 139 -7.71 -6.54 0.69
CA PRO A 139 -7.91 -7.51 -0.38
C PRO A 139 -9.22 -8.29 -0.30
N LEU A 140 -9.78 -8.43 0.85
CA LEU A 140 -10.98 -9.23 1.13
C LEU A 140 -12.15 -8.38 1.62
N GLY A 141 -12.13 -7.06 1.31
CA GLY A 141 -13.17 -6.12 1.72
C GLY A 141 -12.89 -5.38 3.03
N GLY A 142 -11.76 -5.64 3.70
CA GLY A 142 -11.39 -4.95 4.95
C GLY A 142 -12.32 -5.30 6.11
N PHE A 143 -12.80 -4.27 6.82
CA PHE A 143 -13.74 -4.42 7.94
C PHE A 143 -15.17 -4.78 7.50
N SER A 144 -15.49 -4.59 6.22
CA SER A 144 -16.75 -5.04 5.63
C SER A 144 -16.44 -6.25 4.75
N PRO A 145 -16.82 -7.46 5.17
CA PRO A 145 -16.64 -8.64 4.33
C PRO A 145 -17.25 -8.43 2.95
N LEU A 146 -16.60 -8.95 1.91
CA LEU A 146 -17.15 -8.94 0.56
C LEU A 146 -18.50 -9.68 0.57
N GLN A 147 -19.58 -8.93 0.68
CA GLN A 147 -20.96 -9.43 0.63
C GLN A 147 -21.37 -9.63 -0.84
N SER A 148 -20.70 -10.55 -1.51
CA SER A 148 -21.04 -10.93 -2.88
C SER A 148 -21.19 -12.44 -2.95
N SER A 149 -22.28 -12.93 -3.51
CA SER A 149 -22.47 -14.36 -3.78
C SER A 149 -21.51 -14.88 -4.85
N THR A 150 -21.06 -14.01 -5.76
CA THR A 150 -20.23 -14.41 -6.91
C THR A 150 -18.93 -15.13 -6.53
N PRO A 151 -18.10 -14.65 -5.59
CA PRO A 151 -16.93 -15.42 -5.14
C PRO A 151 -17.30 -16.74 -4.50
N SER A 152 -18.44 -16.83 -3.79
CA SER A 152 -18.89 -18.06 -3.15
C SER A 152 -19.30 -19.12 -4.16
N ASP A 153 -20.05 -18.75 -5.19
CA ASP A 153 -20.48 -19.66 -6.27
C ASP A 153 -19.29 -20.20 -7.07
N VAL A 154 -18.33 -19.33 -7.37
CA VAL A 154 -17.08 -19.73 -8.04
C VAL A 154 -16.25 -20.64 -7.14
N ALA A 155 -16.12 -20.32 -5.87
CA ALA A 155 -15.41 -21.11 -4.88
C ALA A 155 -15.98 -22.53 -4.76
N ALA A 156 -17.31 -22.66 -4.67
CA ALA A 156 -17.98 -23.96 -4.63
C ALA A 156 -17.68 -24.81 -5.87
N ARG A 157 -17.68 -24.23 -7.06
CA ARG A 157 -17.35 -24.95 -8.32
C ARG A 157 -15.89 -25.38 -8.41
N LEU A 158 -14.98 -24.63 -7.77
CA LEU A 158 -13.54 -24.89 -7.81
C LEU A 158 -13.03 -25.71 -6.62
N GLY A 159 -13.89 -26.02 -5.65
CA GLY A 159 -13.45 -26.65 -4.40
C GLY A 159 -12.50 -25.77 -3.59
N ALA A 160 -12.65 -24.44 -3.69
CA ALA A 160 -11.80 -23.44 -3.06
C ALA A 160 -12.59 -22.60 -2.07
N THR A 161 -11.91 -21.76 -1.27
CA THR A 161 -12.57 -20.76 -0.44
C THR A 161 -12.84 -19.47 -1.21
N PRO A 162 -13.85 -18.67 -0.83
CA PRO A 162 -14.07 -17.34 -1.43
C PRO A 162 -12.84 -16.42 -1.34
N MET A 163 -12.04 -16.56 -0.27
CA MET A 163 -10.79 -15.82 -0.08
C MET A 163 -9.75 -16.20 -1.12
N GLN A 164 -9.56 -17.50 -1.37
CA GLN A 164 -8.64 -17.98 -2.41
C GLN A 164 -9.06 -17.49 -3.80
N VAL A 165 -10.36 -17.49 -4.10
CA VAL A 165 -10.88 -16.95 -5.36
C VAL A 165 -10.60 -15.46 -5.48
N ALA A 166 -10.82 -14.66 -4.42
CA ALA A 166 -10.55 -13.24 -4.43
C ALA A 166 -9.06 -12.90 -4.59
N LEU A 167 -8.16 -13.67 -3.99
CA LEU A 167 -6.72 -13.49 -4.14
C LEU A 167 -6.23 -13.92 -5.53
N ALA A 168 -6.70 -15.08 -6.03
CA ALA A 168 -6.37 -15.56 -7.36
C ALA A 168 -6.84 -14.61 -8.47
N TRP A 169 -8.05 -14.05 -8.32
CA TRP A 169 -8.56 -13.05 -9.25
C TRP A 169 -7.62 -11.84 -9.39
N ARG A 170 -7.06 -11.32 -8.28
CA ARG A 170 -6.12 -10.20 -8.35
C ARG A 170 -4.82 -10.53 -9.05
N ARG A 171 -4.24 -11.70 -8.74
CA ARG A 171 -3.03 -12.17 -9.43
C ARG A 171 -3.27 -12.30 -10.94
N LYS A 172 -4.50 -12.63 -11.35
CA LYS A 172 -4.91 -12.70 -12.76
C LYS A 172 -5.23 -11.34 -13.37
N ARG A 173 -5.61 -10.33 -12.53
CA ARG A 173 -5.99 -9.00 -13.00
C ARG A 173 -4.81 -8.27 -13.64
N SER A 174 -3.65 -8.31 -13.02
CA SER A 174 -2.44 -7.69 -13.59
C SER A 174 -1.17 -8.24 -12.95
N ALA A 175 -0.10 -8.32 -13.74
CA ALA A 175 1.18 -8.86 -13.29
C ALA A 175 1.92 -7.95 -12.30
N ASN A 176 1.60 -6.65 -12.27
CA ASN A 176 2.19 -5.67 -11.34
C ASN A 176 1.49 -5.61 -9.99
N ILE A 177 0.47 -6.44 -9.73
CA ILE A 177 -0.22 -6.48 -8.45
C ILE A 177 0.56 -7.36 -7.46
N LEU A 178 0.97 -6.76 -6.34
CA LEU A 178 1.55 -7.45 -5.19
C LEU A 178 0.48 -7.64 -4.12
N LEU A 179 0.23 -8.88 -3.70
CA LEU A 179 -0.80 -9.20 -2.72
C LEU A 179 -0.32 -8.92 -1.29
N LEU A 180 -1.20 -8.33 -0.47
CA LEU A 180 -1.04 -8.17 0.98
C LEU A 180 -2.17 -8.88 1.72
N PRO A 181 -2.23 -10.22 1.73
CA PRO A 181 -3.23 -10.95 2.47
C PRO A 181 -2.85 -11.00 3.94
N GLY A 182 -3.46 -10.14 4.76
CA GLY A 182 -3.26 -10.16 6.22
C GLY A 182 -4.07 -11.26 6.88
N THR A 183 -3.46 -12.02 7.80
CA THR A 183 -4.15 -12.98 8.64
C THR A 183 -3.45 -13.13 10.00
N SER A 184 -4.23 -13.45 11.05
CA SER A 184 -3.72 -13.87 12.37
C SER A 184 -3.86 -15.38 12.57
N SER A 185 -4.34 -16.14 11.57
CA SER A 185 -4.55 -17.59 11.61
C SER A 185 -3.51 -18.30 10.75
N VAL A 186 -2.81 -19.25 11.35
CA VAL A 186 -1.87 -20.14 10.64
C VAL A 186 -2.58 -20.96 9.56
N THR A 187 -3.81 -21.44 9.84
CA THR A 187 -4.62 -22.16 8.87
C THR A 187 -4.90 -21.30 7.64
N HIS A 188 -5.35 -20.06 7.84
CA HIS A 188 -5.60 -19.14 6.74
C HIS A 188 -4.30 -18.80 5.96
N LEU A 189 -3.14 -18.74 6.64
CA LEU A 189 -1.87 -18.53 5.96
C LEU A 189 -1.56 -19.67 4.98
N HIS A 190 -1.83 -20.92 5.38
CA HIS A 190 -1.64 -22.09 4.51
C HIS A 190 -2.66 -22.18 3.36
N GLU A 191 -3.82 -21.54 3.50
CA GLU A 191 -4.84 -21.46 2.47
C GLU A 191 -4.56 -20.35 1.43
N HIS A 192 -3.62 -19.45 1.68
CA HIS A 192 -3.26 -18.40 0.72
C HIS A 192 -2.54 -19.02 -0.48
N PRO A 193 -2.92 -18.64 -1.74
CA PRO A 193 -2.34 -19.19 -2.96
C PRO A 193 -0.91 -18.69 -3.22
#